data_a7c3501a36981bf03e2d386a08e846fb
#
_entry.id   a7c3501a36981bf03e2d386a08e846fb
#
_cell.length_a   1.000
_cell.length_b   1.000
_cell.length_c   1.000
_cell.angle_alpha   90.00
_cell.angle_beta   90.00
_cell.angle_gamma   90.00
#
_symmetry.space_group_name_H-M   'P 1'
#
loop_
_entity.id
_entity.type
_entity.pdbx_description
1 polymer ?
#
loop_
_entity_poly.entity_id
_entity_poly.type
_entity_poly.pdbx_seq_one_letter_code
_entity_poly.pdbx_strand_id
1 'polypeptide(L)'
;MLSRAPLVACSLSLAVLFSAGSVAALELPLPPAGEDIVGQVQVIKAKYEDTFADMGKVYDLGYAEMLAANPSVDAWLPGEGSDIVLPTRFILPAGPREGIVINLAEYRMYYFPKGRNVVYTYPLGIGREGWGSPVTNTVITGKTNNPAWYPPKSIREEHASEGDPLPTVVAAGPNNPLGPFKFNLGTPGYLIHGSNKKFGIGMRVSHGCFRMLNNNVLELATMAPVGTKVRIINEPYKFGVSGGKVYLEAHTPLDDHGLASLVDKHTAVINALLKRDDLVNRLHLDWDVVREVVAAEDGLPVEIAVPDSSVASVAPVLN
;
A
#
# COMPACT_ATOMS: atom_id res chain seq x y z
N MET A 1 62.55 -7.21 15.91
CA MET A 1 61.47 -6.19 16.03
C MET A 1 60.76 -6.13 14.67
N LEU A 2 59.63 -6.81 14.52
CA LEU A 2 58.84 -6.86 13.31
C LEU A 2 57.57 -6.02 13.55
N SER A 3 57.48 -4.90 12.83
CA SER A 3 56.35 -3.96 12.87
C SER A 3 55.17 -4.58 12.12
N ARG A 4 54.02 -4.76 12.80
CA ARG A 4 52.75 -5.08 12.19
C ARG A 4 51.98 -3.80 11.81
N ALA A 5 51.73 -3.62 10.53
CA ALA A 5 50.84 -2.59 10.03
C ALA A 5 49.37 -3.00 10.22
N PRO A 6 48.44 -2.04 10.54
CA PRO A 6 47.03 -2.38 10.64
C PRO A 6 46.37 -2.45 9.27
N LEU A 7 45.60 -3.49 9.03
CA LEU A 7 44.67 -3.62 7.90
C LEU A 7 43.47 -2.68 8.13
N VAL A 8 43.38 -1.64 7.32
CA VAL A 8 42.19 -0.80 7.23
C VAL A 8 41.17 -1.52 6.35
N ALA A 9 40.11 -2.03 6.94
CA ALA A 9 38.95 -2.57 6.23
C ALA A 9 38.15 -1.39 5.62
N CYS A 10 38.25 -1.25 4.31
CA CYS A 10 37.48 -0.29 3.53
C CYS A 10 36.07 -0.90 3.30
N SER A 11 35.08 -0.47 4.07
CA SER A 11 33.69 -0.79 3.84
C SER A 11 33.19 -0.02 2.60
N LEU A 12 33.00 -0.72 1.49
CA LEU A 12 32.37 -0.20 0.29
C LEU A 12 30.87 -0.02 0.54
N SER A 13 30.45 1.21 0.84
CA SER A 13 29.04 1.58 0.82
C SER A 13 28.59 1.69 -0.63
N LEU A 14 27.78 0.71 -1.08
CA LEU A 14 27.17 0.72 -2.40
C LEU A 14 26.07 1.79 -2.41
N ALA A 15 26.38 3.00 -2.84
CA ALA A 15 25.40 4.03 -3.13
C ALA A 15 24.63 3.62 -4.39
N VAL A 16 23.39 3.18 -4.23
CA VAL A 16 22.47 2.96 -5.36
C VAL A 16 22.04 4.35 -5.86
N LEU A 17 22.63 4.76 -6.98
CA LEU A 17 22.22 5.96 -7.72
C LEU A 17 20.88 5.65 -8.39
N PHE A 18 19.78 6.15 -7.83
CA PHE A 18 18.51 6.23 -8.55
C PHE A 18 18.64 7.30 -9.64
N SER A 19 18.70 6.87 -10.90
CA SER A 19 18.51 7.77 -12.04
C SER A 19 17.06 8.25 -12.04
N ALA A 20 16.86 9.56 -12.14
CA ALA A 20 15.56 10.18 -12.38
C ALA A 20 15.03 9.76 -13.75
N GLY A 21 14.41 8.61 -13.83
CA GLY A 21 13.76 8.06 -15.01
C GLY A 21 12.33 7.73 -14.67
N SER A 22 11.43 8.06 -15.56
CA SER A 22 9.98 7.75 -15.62
C SER A 22 9.37 7.16 -14.35
N VAL A 23 8.31 7.78 -13.87
CA VAL A 23 7.45 7.25 -12.80
C VAL A 23 6.96 5.84 -13.21
N ALA A 24 7.73 4.83 -12.84
CA ALA A 24 7.40 3.42 -12.94
C ALA A 24 6.99 2.97 -11.53
N ALA A 25 6.12 1.97 -11.44
CA ALA A 25 5.75 1.37 -10.16
C ALA A 25 6.97 1.06 -9.30
N LEU A 26 6.78 1.09 -8.00
CA LEU A 26 7.79 0.60 -7.08
C LEU A 26 7.89 -0.92 -7.22
N GLU A 27 8.84 -1.40 -8.04
CA GLU A 27 9.18 -2.82 -8.19
C GLU A 27 10.14 -3.23 -7.06
N LEU A 28 9.73 -4.17 -6.23
CA LEU A 28 10.49 -4.63 -5.09
C LEU A 28 10.75 -6.14 -5.20
N PRO A 29 11.99 -6.63 -4.93
CA PRO A 29 12.23 -8.06 -4.83
C PRO A 29 11.40 -8.65 -3.68
N LEU A 30 10.83 -9.84 -3.90
CA LEU A 30 10.17 -10.56 -2.80
C LEU A 30 11.21 -10.98 -1.76
N PRO A 31 10.87 -10.92 -0.48
CA PRO A 31 11.77 -11.35 0.57
C PRO A 31 11.96 -12.88 0.55
N PRO A 32 12.98 -13.43 1.22
CA PRO A 32 13.15 -14.86 1.40
C PRO A 32 11.89 -15.54 1.95
N ALA A 33 11.78 -16.85 1.72
CA ALA A 33 10.67 -17.62 2.27
C ALA A 33 10.61 -17.49 3.80
N GLY A 34 9.42 -17.22 4.35
CA GLY A 34 9.21 -16.98 5.78
C GLY A 34 9.45 -15.54 6.21
N GLU A 35 9.84 -14.64 5.31
CA GLU A 35 9.90 -13.21 5.56
C GLU A 35 8.79 -12.45 4.83
N ASP A 36 8.41 -11.28 5.37
CA ASP A 36 7.22 -10.55 4.95
C ASP A 36 7.50 -9.10 4.53
N ILE A 37 8.71 -8.58 4.76
CA ILE A 37 9.00 -7.17 4.58
C ILE A 37 9.73 -6.92 3.26
N VAL A 38 9.26 -5.90 2.53
CA VAL A 38 9.87 -5.42 1.29
C VAL A 38 10.18 -3.93 1.38
N GLY A 39 11.15 -3.48 0.59
CA GLY A 39 11.54 -2.07 0.53
C GLY A 39 12.29 -1.60 1.77
N GLN A 40 12.48 -0.29 1.86
CA GLN A 40 13.15 0.39 2.96
C GLN A 40 12.60 1.80 3.12
N VAL A 41 12.56 2.32 4.34
CA VAL A 41 12.23 3.72 4.61
C VAL A 41 13.35 4.60 4.06
N GLN A 42 12.96 5.68 3.39
CA GLN A 42 13.88 6.69 2.88
C GLN A 42 13.58 8.04 3.52
N VAL A 43 14.57 8.89 3.61
CA VAL A 43 14.40 10.29 4.01
C VAL A 43 15.01 11.17 2.92
N ILE A 44 14.25 12.15 2.45
CA ILE A 44 14.70 13.11 1.45
C ILE A 44 14.61 14.54 2.00
N LYS A 45 15.28 15.47 1.34
CA LYS A 45 15.12 16.89 1.61
C LYS A 45 14.07 17.48 0.69
N ALA A 46 13.08 18.17 1.26
CA ALA A 46 12.08 18.90 0.50
C ALA A 46 12.73 20.08 -0.26
N LYS A 47 12.21 20.35 -1.45
CA LYS A 47 12.50 21.56 -2.22
C LYS A 47 11.39 22.59 -1.98
N TYR A 48 11.66 23.83 -2.37
CA TYR A 48 10.73 24.95 -2.13
C TYR A 48 9.32 24.74 -2.68
N GLU A 49 9.21 24.13 -3.91
CA GLU A 49 7.91 23.95 -4.55
C GLU A 49 7.25 22.59 -4.24
N ASP A 50 7.88 21.75 -3.42
CA ASP A 50 7.37 20.41 -3.14
C ASP A 50 6.08 20.45 -2.33
N THR A 51 5.16 19.55 -2.69
CA THR A 51 3.99 19.20 -1.90
C THR A 51 3.96 17.69 -1.68
N PHE A 52 3.29 17.20 -0.64
CA PHE A 52 3.13 15.75 -0.45
C PHE A 52 2.41 15.09 -1.61
N ALA A 53 1.46 15.79 -2.25
CA ALA A 53 0.76 15.27 -3.41
C ALA A 53 1.67 15.09 -4.64
N ASP A 54 2.65 15.97 -4.83
CA ASP A 54 3.58 15.88 -5.95
C ASP A 54 4.71 14.89 -5.65
N MET A 55 5.26 14.90 -4.44
CA MET A 55 6.20 13.86 -3.98
C MET A 55 5.58 12.46 -4.08
N GLY A 56 4.32 12.29 -3.64
CA GLY A 56 3.60 11.03 -3.78
C GLY A 56 3.56 10.51 -5.21
N LYS A 57 3.36 11.37 -6.21
CA LYS A 57 3.42 10.97 -7.63
C LYS A 57 4.81 10.54 -8.08
N VAL A 58 5.87 11.18 -7.55
CA VAL A 58 7.26 10.86 -7.92
C VAL A 58 7.73 9.56 -7.30
N TYR A 59 7.29 9.27 -6.08
CA TYR A 59 7.76 8.11 -5.30
C TYR A 59 6.74 6.97 -5.20
N ASP A 60 5.63 7.01 -5.96
CA ASP A 60 4.53 6.04 -5.91
C ASP A 60 3.95 5.83 -4.50
N LEU A 61 3.74 6.95 -3.81
CA LEU A 61 3.13 7.02 -2.49
C LEU A 61 1.78 7.73 -2.54
N GLY A 62 0.86 7.30 -1.69
CA GLY A 62 -0.44 7.95 -1.51
C GLY A 62 -0.35 9.20 -0.63
N TYR A 63 -1.27 10.13 -0.83
CA TYR A 63 -1.31 11.35 -0.03
C TYR A 63 -1.47 11.06 1.48
N ALA A 64 -2.37 10.14 1.85
CA ALA A 64 -2.56 9.76 3.25
C ALA A 64 -1.33 9.07 3.86
N GLU A 65 -0.61 8.25 3.07
CA GLU A 65 0.64 7.62 3.52
C GLU A 65 1.72 8.67 3.83
N MET A 66 1.85 9.67 2.95
CA MET A 66 2.79 10.78 3.15
C MET A 66 2.44 11.60 4.40
N LEU A 67 1.14 11.87 4.63
CA LEU A 67 0.68 12.58 5.83
C LEU A 67 0.96 11.79 7.10
N ALA A 68 0.63 10.50 7.11
CA ALA A 68 0.78 9.65 8.28
C ALA A 68 2.26 9.51 8.70
N ALA A 69 3.16 9.35 7.73
CA ALA A 69 4.60 9.22 7.99
C ALA A 69 5.28 10.56 8.35
N ASN A 70 4.62 11.71 8.18
CA ASN A 70 5.19 13.04 8.41
C ASN A 70 4.22 13.97 9.19
N PRO A 71 3.74 13.58 10.38
CA PRO A 71 2.65 14.28 11.06
C PRO A 71 3.01 15.72 11.50
N SER A 72 4.30 16.06 11.57
CA SER A 72 4.77 17.37 11.98
C SER A 72 5.10 18.32 10.82
N VAL A 73 4.92 17.87 9.57
CA VAL A 73 5.28 18.63 8.36
C VAL A 73 4.02 19.10 7.65
N ASP A 74 3.99 20.37 7.23
CA ASP A 74 2.89 20.88 6.41
C ASP A 74 2.90 20.20 5.02
N ALA A 75 1.79 19.59 4.63
CA ALA A 75 1.70 18.82 3.39
C ALA A 75 1.74 19.68 2.11
N TRP A 76 1.39 20.97 2.21
CA TRP A 76 1.36 21.92 1.10
C TRP A 76 2.59 22.81 1.04
N LEU A 77 3.23 23.02 2.19
CA LEU A 77 4.44 23.83 2.34
C LEU A 77 5.42 23.14 3.29
N PRO A 78 6.02 22.02 2.89
CA PRO A 78 6.96 21.29 3.75
C PRO A 78 8.15 22.12 4.23
N GLY A 79 8.49 23.16 3.46
CA GLY A 79 9.64 24.02 3.70
C GLY A 79 10.93 23.44 3.09
N GLU A 80 11.69 24.30 2.41
CA GLU A 80 12.96 23.91 1.79
C GLU A 80 13.95 23.34 2.82
N GLY A 81 14.53 22.18 2.52
CA GLY A 81 15.52 21.50 3.38
C GLY A 81 14.92 20.67 4.51
N SER A 82 13.59 20.66 4.69
CA SER A 82 12.92 19.77 5.66
C SER A 82 13.16 18.32 5.34
N ASP A 83 13.34 17.49 6.37
CA ASP A 83 13.38 16.04 6.23
C ASP A 83 11.99 15.49 6.01
N ILE A 84 11.82 14.74 4.92
CA ILE A 84 10.57 14.08 4.56
C ILE A 84 10.79 12.57 4.55
N VAL A 85 10.05 11.87 5.38
CA VAL A 85 10.02 10.42 5.42
C VAL A 85 9.19 9.91 4.24
N LEU A 86 9.79 9.04 3.42
CA LEU A 86 9.10 8.29 2.37
C LEU A 86 8.82 6.88 2.92
N PRO A 87 7.55 6.51 3.17
CA PRO A 87 7.18 5.21 3.72
C PRO A 87 7.21 4.12 2.65
N THR A 88 8.41 3.83 2.11
CA THR A 88 8.65 2.86 1.04
C THR A 88 9.09 1.48 1.56
N ARG A 89 8.79 1.16 2.82
CA ARG A 89 8.97 -0.14 3.45
C ARG A 89 7.62 -0.68 3.88
N PHE A 90 7.28 -1.91 3.46
CA PHE A 90 5.95 -2.48 3.64
C PHE A 90 6.01 -3.88 4.22
N ILE A 91 5.11 -4.23 5.13
CA ILE A 91 4.76 -5.61 5.44
C ILE A 91 3.79 -6.09 4.36
N LEU A 92 4.12 -7.14 3.64
CA LEU A 92 3.22 -7.70 2.63
C LEU A 92 1.93 -8.22 3.29
N PRO A 93 0.76 -8.03 2.64
CA PRO A 93 -0.50 -8.56 3.14
C PRO A 93 -0.44 -10.08 3.36
N ALA A 94 -1.07 -10.56 4.44
CA ALA A 94 -1.12 -11.97 4.76
C ALA A 94 -1.79 -12.81 3.64
N GLY A 95 -1.39 -14.08 3.53
CA GLY A 95 -1.95 -15.04 2.58
C GLY A 95 -1.18 -15.16 1.25
N PRO A 96 -1.79 -15.72 0.20
CA PRO A 96 -1.10 -16.02 -1.05
C PRO A 96 -0.52 -14.79 -1.75
N ARG A 97 0.75 -14.86 -2.14
CA ARG A 97 1.45 -13.85 -2.94
C ARG A 97 1.22 -14.14 -4.44
N GLU A 98 0.00 -13.98 -4.89
CA GLU A 98 -0.43 -14.22 -6.29
C GLU A 98 -1.44 -13.18 -6.77
N GLY A 99 -1.37 -12.79 -8.04
CA GLY A 99 -2.30 -11.83 -8.64
C GLY A 99 -2.23 -10.46 -7.98
N ILE A 100 -3.38 -9.87 -7.72
CA ILE A 100 -3.52 -8.55 -7.11
C ILE A 100 -4.08 -8.68 -5.69
N VAL A 101 -3.47 -7.98 -4.73
CA VAL A 101 -4.03 -7.76 -3.40
C VAL A 101 -4.20 -6.26 -3.20
N ILE A 102 -5.41 -5.82 -2.88
CA ILE A 102 -5.71 -4.42 -2.53
C ILE A 102 -6.00 -4.38 -1.03
N ASN A 103 -5.21 -3.64 -0.26
CA ASN A 103 -5.53 -3.36 1.13
C ASN A 103 -6.12 -1.95 1.26
N LEU A 104 -7.40 -1.90 1.62
CA LEU A 104 -8.14 -0.63 1.72
C LEU A 104 -7.57 0.28 2.78
N ALA A 105 -7.20 -0.26 3.94
CA ALA A 105 -6.64 0.51 5.05
C ALA A 105 -5.32 1.21 4.70
N GLU A 106 -4.55 0.65 3.76
CA GLU A 106 -3.29 1.23 3.27
C GLU A 106 -3.50 2.16 2.07
N TYR A 107 -4.68 2.18 1.44
CA TYR A 107 -4.88 2.79 0.12
C TYR A 107 -3.88 2.26 -0.91
N ARG A 108 -3.54 0.95 -0.88
CA ARG A 108 -2.45 0.38 -1.65
C ARG A 108 -2.81 -0.96 -2.30
N MET A 109 -2.28 -1.16 -3.50
CA MET A 109 -2.31 -2.39 -4.27
C MET A 109 -0.93 -3.04 -4.28
N TYR A 110 -0.90 -4.36 -4.18
CA TYR A 110 0.25 -5.23 -4.41
C TYR A 110 -0.05 -6.16 -5.57
N TYR A 111 0.80 -6.17 -6.59
CA TYR A 111 0.68 -7.08 -7.71
C TYR A 111 1.84 -8.06 -7.73
N PHE A 112 1.53 -9.35 -7.70
CA PHE A 112 2.48 -10.46 -7.71
C PHE A 112 2.42 -11.16 -9.08
N PRO A 113 3.30 -10.81 -10.03
CA PRO A 113 3.28 -11.41 -11.37
C PRO A 113 3.71 -12.87 -11.31
N LYS A 114 3.00 -13.72 -12.05
CA LYS A 114 3.28 -15.15 -12.09
C LYS A 114 4.70 -15.41 -12.63
N GLY A 115 5.48 -16.21 -11.90
CA GLY A 115 6.81 -16.63 -12.33
C GLY A 115 7.92 -15.58 -12.15
N ARG A 116 7.65 -14.46 -11.49
CA ARG A 116 8.67 -13.46 -11.12
C ARG A 116 8.80 -13.37 -9.61
N ASN A 117 10.02 -13.18 -9.11
CA ASN A 117 10.30 -13.02 -7.68
C ASN A 117 10.28 -11.55 -7.27
N VAL A 118 9.22 -10.84 -7.65
CA VAL A 118 9.02 -9.41 -7.36
C VAL A 118 7.59 -9.13 -7.00
N VAL A 119 7.35 -8.02 -6.32
CA VAL A 119 6.05 -7.40 -6.13
C VAL A 119 6.10 -5.97 -6.67
N TYR A 120 5.07 -5.58 -7.41
CA TYR A 120 4.79 -4.19 -7.76
C TYR A 120 3.80 -3.63 -6.77
N THR A 121 4.02 -2.41 -6.31
CA THR A 121 3.07 -1.76 -5.40
C THR A 121 2.67 -0.38 -5.90
N TYR A 122 1.38 -0.06 -5.74
CA TYR A 122 0.77 1.15 -6.28
C TYR A 122 -0.15 1.80 -5.25
N PRO A 123 -0.05 3.12 -5.04
CA PRO A 123 -1.04 3.83 -4.24
C PRO A 123 -2.38 3.93 -4.98
N LEU A 124 -3.48 3.91 -4.24
CA LEU A 124 -4.83 3.93 -4.78
C LEU A 124 -5.69 5.04 -4.17
N GLY A 125 -6.56 5.64 -5.00
CA GLY A 125 -7.78 6.24 -4.51
C GLY A 125 -8.86 5.18 -4.37
N ILE A 126 -9.60 5.18 -3.26
CA ILE A 126 -10.65 4.21 -2.95
C ILE A 126 -12.00 4.87 -2.74
N GLY A 127 -13.04 4.07 -2.49
CA GLY A 127 -14.38 4.53 -2.18
C GLY A 127 -14.41 5.48 -0.99
N ARG A 128 -15.14 6.61 -1.14
CA ARG A 128 -15.39 7.54 -0.05
C ARG A 128 -16.44 6.97 0.92
N GLU A 129 -16.61 7.61 2.05
CA GLU A 129 -17.66 7.26 3.02
C GLU A 129 -19.03 7.26 2.34
N GLY A 130 -19.86 6.27 2.66
CA GLY A 130 -21.15 6.04 1.99
C GLY A 130 -21.06 5.37 0.60
N TRP A 131 -19.84 5.29 0.01
CA TRP A 131 -19.56 4.61 -1.25
C TRP A 131 -18.35 3.67 -1.11
N GLY A 132 -18.34 2.88 -0.05
CA GLY A 132 -17.20 2.02 0.30
C GLY A 132 -16.80 1.04 -0.80
N SER A 133 -15.50 0.79 -0.91
CA SER A 133 -14.98 -0.28 -1.75
C SER A 133 -15.26 -1.64 -1.10
N PRO A 134 -15.60 -2.69 -1.88
CA PRO A 134 -15.98 -3.99 -1.31
C PRO A 134 -14.77 -4.74 -0.77
N VAL A 135 -14.93 -5.46 0.34
CA VAL A 135 -13.99 -6.51 0.78
C VAL A 135 -14.45 -7.83 0.19
N THR A 136 -13.69 -8.37 -0.79
CA THR A 136 -14.10 -9.56 -1.54
C THR A 136 -12.94 -10.19 -2.33
N ASN A 137 -13.15 -11.40 -2.80
CA ASN A 137 -12.30 -12.04 -3.82
C ASN A 137 -12.99 -11.96 -5.18
N THR A 138 -12.27 -11.53 -6.20
CA THR A 138 -12.75 -11.35 -7.56
C THR A 138 -11.63 -11.64 -8.56
N VAL A 139 -11.87 -11.32 -9.83
CA VAL A 139 -10.89 -11.49 -10.93
C VAL A 139 -11.00 -10.32 -11.89
N ILE A 140 -9.95 -10.06 -12.66
CA ILE A 140 -10.03 -9.18 -13.83
C ILE A 140 -10.84 -9.89 -14.92
N THR A 141 -11.98 -9.32 -15.32
CA THR A 141 -12.85 -9.87 -16.37
C THR A 141 -12.71 -9.18 -17.71
N GLY A 142 -12.12 -8.00 -17.76
CA GLY A 142 -11.94 -7.26 -19.00
C GLY A 142 -10.95 -6.11 -18.86
N LYS A 143 -10.41 -5.68 -19.99
CA LYS A 143 -9.43 -4.61 -20.12
C LYS A 143 -9.87 -3.67 -21.25
N THR A 144 -9.84 -2.36 -21.04
CA THR A 144 -10.25 -1.41 -22.06
C THR A 144 -9.28 -0.22 -22.10
N ASN A 145 -8.65 -0.02 -23.24
CA ASN A 145 -7.83 1.16 -23.53
C ASN A 145 -8.74 2.31 -23.99
N ASN A 146 -8.46 3.52 -23.54
CA ASN A 146 -9.24 4.73 -23.85
C ASN A 146 -10.76 4.48 -23.70
N PRO A 147 -11.25 4.14 -22.49
CA PRO A 147 -12.64 3.80 -22.29
C PRO A 147 -13.56 5.03 -22.40
N ALA A 148 -14.74 4.88 -22.99
CA ALA A 148 -15.85 5.76 -22.68
C ALA A 148 -16.39 5.41 -21.27
N TRP A 149 -16.90 6.40 -20.56
CA TRP A 149 -17.55 6.21 -19.26
C TRP A 149 -19.06 6.38 -19.39
N TYR A 150 -19.78 5.40 -18.87
CA TYR A 150 -21.23 5.41 -18.75
C TYR A 150 -21.57 5.54 -17.27
N PRO A 151 -21.77 6.80 -16.75
CA PRO A 151 -22.03 7.00 -15.34
C PRO A 151 -23.28 6.21 -14.90
N PRO A 152 -23.20 5.39 -13.83
CA PRO A 152 -24.35 4.74 -13.24
C PRO A 152 -25.45 5.76 -12.89
N LYS A 153 -26.71 5.28 -12.88
CA LYS A 153 -27.87 6.14 -12.56
C LYS A 153 -27.71 6.84 -11.21
N SER A 154 -27.26 6.11 -10.17
CA SER A 154 -27.02 6.66 -8.83
C SER A 154 -26.02 7.81 -8.83
N ILE A 155 -24.92 7.71 -9.56
CA ILE A 155 -23.92 8.78 -9.68
C ILE A 155 -24.49 9.99 -10.43
N ARG A 156 -25.28 9.77 -11.48
CA ARG A 156 -25.92 10.86 -12.23
C ARG A 156 -26.96 11.60 -11.38
N GLU A 157 -27.71 10.86 -10.56
CA GLU A 157 -28.70 11.44 -9.65
C GLU A 157 -28.03 12.27 -8.54
N GLU A 158 -26.93 11.77 -7.98
CA GLU A 158 -26.14 12.51 -6.99
C GLU A 158 -25.62 13.83 -7.58
N HIS A 159 -24.91 13.76 -8.71
CA HIS A 159 -24.40 14.98 -9.37
C HIS A 159 -25.51 15.96 -9.77
N ALA A 160 -26.66 15.45 -10.23
CA ALA A 160 -27.80 16.31 -10.55
C ALA A 160 -28.35 17.03 -9.31
N SER A 161 -28.36 16.36 -8.14
CA SER A 161 -28.76 16.97 -6.88
C SER A 161 -27.80 18.05 -6.37
N GLU A 162 -26.53 17.95 -6.77
CA GLU A 162 -25.46 18.92 -6.46
C GLU A 162 -25.38 20.07 -7.48
N GLY A 163 -26.24 20.07 -8.51
CA GLY A 163 -26.27 21.11 -9.55
C GLY A 163 -25.22 20.94 -10.66
N ASP A 164 -24.55 19.77 -10.74
CA ASP A 164 -23.55 19.39 -11.75
C ASP A 164 -23.98 18.14 -12.53
N PRO A 165 -25.05 18.21 -13.37
CA PRO A 165 -25.62 17.04 -14.02
C PRO A 165 -24.67 16.40 -15.02
N LEU A 166 -24.39 15.11 -14.85
CA LEU A 166 -23.55 14.34 -15.75
C LEU A 166 -24.30 13.88 -17.01
N PRO A 167 -23.62 13.86 -18.18
CA PRO A 167 -24.17 13.26 -19.39
C PRO A 167 -24.33 11.75 -19.22
N THR A 168 -25.14 11.13 -20.07
CA THR A 168 -25.29 9.66 -20.08
C THR A 168 -24.02 8.92 -20.52
N VAL A 169 -23.17 9.61 -21.28
CA VAL A 169 -21.88 9.10 -21.76
C VAL A 169 -20.84 10.22 -21.71
N VAL A 170 -19.67 9.92 -21.11
CA VAL A 170 -18.48 10.73 -21.24
C VAL A 170 -17.54 10.02 -22.23
N ALA A 171 -17.25 10.66 -23.35
CA ALA A 171 -16.36 10.09 -24.37
C ALA A 171 -14.95 9.81 -23.83
N ALA A 172 -14.25 8.90 -24.50
CA ALA A 172 -12.82 8.69 -24.24
C ALA A 172 -12.03 9.99 -24.43
N GLY A 173 -10.99 10.20 -23.64
CA GLY A 173 -10.15 11.39 -23.77
C GLY A 173 -9.69 11.94 -22.41
N PRO A 174 -8.97 13.08 -22.43
CA PRO A 174 -8.33 13.63 -21.22
C PRO A 174 -9.30 14.07 -20.12
N ASN A 175 -10.55 14.34 -20.47
CA ASN A 175 -11.59 14.73 -19.51
C ASN A 175 -12.38 13.53 -18.94
N ASN A 176 -12.07 12.30 -19.39
CA ASN A 176 -12.78 11.11 -18.92
C ASN A 176 -12.30 10.71 -17.52
N PRO A 177 -13.19 10.56 -16.52
CA PRO A 177 -12.82 10.21 -15.15
C PRO A 177 -12.14 8.83 -15.02
N LEU A 178 -12.32 7.94 -15.98
CA LEU A 178 -11.65 6.63 -15.99
C LEU A 178 -10.19 6.69 -16.48
N GLY A 179 -9.74 7.86 -16.96
CA GLY A 179 -8.40 8.02 -17.51
C GLY A 179 -8.15 7.19 -18.77
N PRO A 180 -6.87 6.86 -19.08
CA PRO A 180 -6.49 6.21 -20.32
C PRO A 180 -6.79 4.71 -20.36
N PHE A 181 -7.08 4.09 -19.21
CA PHE A 181 -7.26 2.63 -19.12
C PHE A 181 -8.16 2.22 -17.96
N LYS A 182 -8.89 1.12 -18.15
CA LYS A 182 -9.63 0.48 -17.07
C LYS A 182 -9.55 -1.04 -17.13
N PHE A 183 -9.63 -1.66 -15.96
CA PHE A 183 -9.92 -3.08 -15.76
C PHE A 183 -11.35 -3.23 -15.20
N ASN A 184 -12.11 -4.16 -15.74
CA ASN A 184 -13.37 -4.59 -15.16
C ASN A 184 -13.10 -5.71 -14.16
N LEU A 185 -13.75 -5.65 -13.00
CA LEU A 185 -13.70 -6.72 -12.00
C LEU A 185 -14.94 -7.64 -12.15
N GLY A 186 -14.80 -8.87 -11.70
CA GLY A 186 -15.92 -9.82 -11.65
C GLY A 186 -17.01 -9.39 -10.67
N THR A 187 -16.69 -8.52 -9.70
CA THR A 187 -17.66 -7.84 -8.84
C THR A 187 -18.33 -6.73 -9.66
N PRO A 188 -19.65 -6.83 -9.94
CA PRO A 188 -20.35 -5.90 -10.81
C PRO A 188 -20.25 -4.46 -10.34
N GLY A 189 -19.97 -3.53 -11.26
CA GLY A 189 -19.90 -2.10 -10.98
C GLY A 189 -18.55 -1.60 -10.49
N TYR A 190 -17.59 -2.48 -10.16
CA TYR A 190 -16.28 -2.09 -9.66
C TYR A 190 -15.19 -2.20 -10.73
N LEU A 191 -14.32 -1.19 -10.74
CA LEU A 191 -13.25 -1.03 -11.71
C LEU A 191 -11.93 -0.70 -11.00
N ILE A 192 -10.82 -1.07 -11.66
CA ILE A 192 -9.50 -0.45 -11.44
C ILE A 192 -9.24 0.42 -12.66
N HIS A 193 -8.93 1.72 -12.48
CA HIS A 193 -8.86 2.65 -13.61
C HIS A 193 -7.93 3.84 -13.34
N GLY A 194 -7.53 4.54 -14.38
CA GLY A 194 -6.81 5.80 -14.31
C GLY A 194 -7.66 6.96 -13.81
N SER A 195 -7.26 8.19 -14.12
CA SER A 195 -7.99 9.38 -13.68
C SER A 195 -7.75 10.58 -14.60
N ASN A 196 -8.72 11.48 -14.68
CA ASN A 196 -8.54 12.83 -15.21
C ASN A 196 -8.21 13.84 -14.10
N LYS A 197 -8.19 13.42 -12.85
CA LYS A 197 -7.93 14.31 -11.70
C LYS A 197 -6.46 14.27 -11.31
N LYS A 198 -5.90 15.42 -10.96
CA LYS A 198 -4.50 15.54 -10.48
C LYS A 198 -4.33 15.02 -9.04
N PHE A 199 -5.42 14.90 -8.29
CA PHE A 199 -5.46 14.52 -6.87
C PHE A 199 -6.35 13.30 -6.66
N GLY A 200 -6.27 12.70 -5.47
CA GLY A 200 -7.15 11.63 -5.04
C GLY A 200 -6.50 10.25 -4.99
N ILE A 201 -5.20 10.14 -5.25
CA ILE A 201 -4.42 8.91 -5.03
C ILE A 201 -3.97 8.89 -3.56
N GLY A 202 -4.17 7.76 -2.88
CA GLY A 202 -4.00 7.65 -1.44
C GLY A 202 -5.11 8.36 -0.66
N MET A 203 -6.34 8.43 -1.19
CA MET A 203 -7.46 9.15 -0.57
C MET A 203 -8.78 8.41 -0.79
N ARG A 204 -9.78 8.73 0.02
CA ARG A 204 -11.17 8.27 -0.12
C ARG A 204 -11.96 9.26 -0.99
N VAL A 205 -12.05 9.00 -2.29
CA VAL A 205 -12.57 9.98 -3.26
C VAL A 205 -13.45 9.41 -4.35
N SER A 206 -13.60 8.10 -4.45
CA SER A 206 -14.37 7.46 -5.53
C SER A 206 -15.75 7.00 -5.06
N HIS A 207 -16.55 6.53 -6.00
CA HIS A 207 -17.82 5.83 -5.75
C HIS A 207 -17.60 4.31 -5.64
N GLY A 208 -16.52 3.90 -4.95
CA GLY A 208 -16.18 2.50 -4.68
C GLY A 208 -15.11 1.91 -5.60
N CYS A 209 -14.84 2.47 -6.78
CA CYS A 209 -13.80 1.99 -7.69
C CYS A 209 -12.38 2.36 -7.20
N PHE A 210 -11.38 1.67 -7.76
CA PHE A 210 -9.97 1.85 -7.43
C PHE A 210 -9.30 2.74 -8.47
N ARG A 211 -8.93 3.96 -8.05
CA ARG A 211 -8.27 4.95 -8.89
C ARG A 211 -6.75 4.82 -8.79
N MET A 212 -6.07 4.79 -9.92
CA MET A 212 -4.61 4.74 -10.03
C MET A 212 -4.05 6.01 -10.71
N LEU A 213 -2.77 6.26 -10.53
CA LEU A 213 -2.03 7.15 -11.43
C LEU A 213 -2.09 6.59 -12.85
N ASN A 214 -2.16 7.47 -13.85
CA ASN A 214 -2.32 7.04 -15.24
C ASN A 214 -1.15 6.19 -15.75
N ASN A 215 0.08 6.52 -15.36
CA ASN A 215 1.25 5.72 -15.72
C ASN A 215 1.16 4.33 -15.09
N ASN A 216 0.75 4.24 -13.84
CA ASN A 216 0.66 2.97 -13.10
C ASN A 216 -0.43 2.05 -13.67
N VAL A 217 -1.60 2.59 -14.05
CA VAL A 217 -2.64 1.76 -14.66
C VAL A 217 -2.24 1.25 -16.04
N LEU A 218 -1.51 2.05 -16.82
CA LEU A 218 -0.97 1.65 -18.12
C LEU A 218 0.12 0.58 -17.96
N GLU A 219 1.02 0.74 -17.00
CA GLU A 219 2.04 -0.26 -16.69
C GLU A 219 1.42 -1.58 -16.22
N LEU A 220 0.50 -1.54 -15.25
CA LEU A 220 -0.24 -2.72 -14.79
C LEU A 220 -0.97 -3.41 -15.95
N ALA A 221 -1.49 -2.63 -16.91
CA ALA A 221 -2.17 -3.14 -18.09
C ALA A 221 -1.27 -4.00 -18.99
N THR A 222 0.03 -3.76 -19.00
CA THR A 222 0.98 -4.59 -19.77
C THR A 222 1.25 -5.94 -19.10
N MET A 223 1.10 -6.02 -17.78
CA MET A 223 1.54 -7.16 -16.95
C MET A 223 0.39 -8.04 -16.49
N ALA A 224 -0.76 -7.46 -16.12
CA ALA A 224 -1.88 -8.19 -15.54
C ALA A 224 -2.88 -8.64 -16.63
N PRO A 225 -2.98 -9.94 -16.96
CA PRO A 225 -3.94 -10.46 -17.94
C PRO A 225 -5.37 -10.54 -17.38
N VAL A 226 -6.35 -10.69 -18.26
CA VAL A 226 -7.71 -11.13 -17.88
C VAL A 226 -7.61 -12.49 -17.19
N GLY A 227 -8.41 -12.71 -16.14
CA GLY A 227 -8.32 -13.87 -15.26
C GLY A 227 -7.39 -13.70 -14.07
N THR A 228 -6.62 -12.59 -13.98
CA THR A 228 -5.81 -12.30 -12.78
C THR A 228 -6.72 -12.23 -11.56
N LYS A 229 -6.41 -13.01 -10.53
CA LYS A 229 -7.11 -12.98 -9.23
C LYS A 229 -6.93 -11.63 -8.56
N VAL A 230 -7.97 -11.12 -7.94
CA VAL A 230 -7.97 -9.87 -7.17
C VAL A 230 -8.56 -10.13 -5.80
N ARG A 231 -7.79 -9.95 -4.77
CA ARG A 231 -8.21 -10.04 -3.37
C ARG A 231 -8.24 -8.63 -2.79
N ILE A 232 -9.41 -8.21 -2.34
CA ILE A 232 -9.64 -6.90 -1.71
C ILE A 232 -9.87 -7.13 -0.23
N ILE A 233 -9.02 -6.56 0.60
CA ILE A 233 -8.99 -6.73 2.06
C ILE A 233 -9.04 -5.37 2.76
N ASN A 234 -9.33 -5.40 4.06
CA ASN A 234 -9.24 -4.23 4.94
C ASN A 234 -8.50 -4.67 6.21
N GLU A 235 -7.17 -4.61 6.16
CA GLU A 235 -6.28 -5.04 7.24
C GLU A 235 -5.44 -3.84 7.71
N PRO A 236 -5.92 -3.08 8.70
CA PRO A 236 -5.19 -1.91 9.22
C PRO A 236 -3.95 -2.28 10.03
N TYR A 237 -3.88 -3.48 10.57
CA TYR A 237 -2.76 -3.96 11.37
C TYR A 237 -2.14 -5.19 10.70
N LYS A 238 -0.86 -5.09 10.33
CA LYS A 238 -0.11 -6.18 9.68
C LYS A 238 1.09 -6.56 10.52
N PHE A 239 1.24 -7.86 10.75
CA PHE A 239 2.42 -8.43 11.38
C PHE A 239 3.31 -9.08 10.33
N GLY A 240 4.62 -8.89 10.44
CA GLY A 240 5.58 -9.46 9.51
C GLY A 240 6.90 -9.83 10.17
N VAL A 241 7.64 -10.70 9.50
CA VAL A 241 8.97 -11.15 9.93
C VAL A 241 10.01 -10.65 8.96
N SER A 242 11.14 -10.20 9.48
CA SER A 242 12.35 -9.94 8.70
C SER A 242 13.60 -10.06 9.56
N GLY A 243 14.62 -10.82 9.09
CA GLY A 243 15.86 -11.03 9.81
C GLY A 243 15.67 -11.69 11.18
N GLY A 244 14.67 -12.55 11.35
CA GLY A 244 14.32 -13.20 12.61
C GLY A 244 13.63 -12.30 13.64
N LYS A 245 13.27 -11.07 13.28
CA LYS A 245 12.57 -10.09 14.10
C LYS A 245 11.11 -9.95 13.66
N VAL A 246 10.24 -9.54 14.56
CA VAL A 246 8.83 -9.33 14.29
C VAL A 246 8.51 -7.84 14.28
N TYR A 247 7.72 -7.46 13.31
CA TYR A 247 7.31 -6.08 13.04
C TYR A 247 5.80 -5.96 13.04
N LEU A 248 5.33 -4.79 13.44
CA LEU A 248 3.95 -4.34 13.29
C LEU A 248 3.94 -3.09 12.40
N GLU A 249 3.02 -3.06 11.45
CA GLU A 249 2.67 -1.90 10.65
C GLU A 249 1.21 -1.57 10.93
N ALA A 250 0.92 -0.31 11.28
CA ALA A 250 -0.41 0.14 11.66
C ALA A 250 -0.88 1.29 10.79
N HIS A 251 -2.12 1.19 10.32
CA HIS A 251 -2.85 2.19 9.56
C HIS A 251 -4.16 2.54 10.24
N THR A 252 -4.71 3.71 9.96
CA THR A 252 -6.02 4.11 10.47
C THR A 252 -7.11 3.16 9.96
N PRO A 253 -7.88 2.51 10.84
CA PRO A 253 -8.98 1.65 10.44
C PRO A 253 -10.04 2.42 9.64
N LEU A 254 -10.51 1.82 8.54
CA LEU A 254 -11.64 2.37 7.78
C LEU A 254 -12.95 1.95 8.41
N ASP A 255 -13.80 2.92 8.71
CA ASP A 255 -15.12 2.71 9.30
C ASP A 255 -16.24 3.01 8.28
N ASP A 256 -16.41 2.11 7.31
CA ASP A 256 -17.50 2.26 6.31
C ASP A 256 -18.87 1.77 6.83
N HIS A 257 -18.90 1.12 7.99
CA HIS A 257 -20.11 0.48 8.52
C HIS A 257 -20.32 0.71 10.02
N GLY A 258 -19.63 1.65 10.66
CA GLY A 258 -19.68 1.89 12.11
C GLY A 258 -19.12 0.72 12.94
N LEU A 259 -18.45 -0.24 12.31
CA LEU A 259 -17.93 -1.43 12.98
C LEU A 259 -16.55 -1.20 13.62
N ALA A 260 -15.75 -0.30 13.08
CA ALA A 260 -14.44 0.03 13.65
C ALA A 260 -14.58 0.71 15.01
N SER A 261 -15.69 1.42 15.25
CA SER A 261 -16.00 2.04 16.53
C SER A 261 -16.47 1.03 17.62
N LEU A 262 -16.85 -0.18 17.21
CA LEU A 262 -17.35 -1.23 18.13
C LEU A 262 -16.23 -2.12 18.69
N VAL A 263 -15.05 -2.11 18.06
CA VAL A 263 -13.90 -2.91 18.50
C VAL A 263 -12.78 -1.93 18.83
N ASP A 264 -12.32 -1.96 20.07
CA ASP A 264 -11.15 -1.13 20.43
C ASP A 264 -9.90 -1.57 19.65
N LYS A 265 -8.99 -0.62 19.44
CA LYS A 265 -7.78 -0.84 18.62
C LYS A 265 -6.93 -2.02 19.11
N HIS A 266 -6.84 -2.24 20.42
CA HIS A 266 -6.04 -3.33 20.98
C HIS A 266 -6.66 -4.69 20.66
N THR A 267 -7.97 -4.83 20.77
CA THR A 267 -8.68 -6.04 20.35
C THR A 267 -8.50 -6.30 18.85
N ALA A 268 -8.52 -5.26 18.02
CA ALA A 268 -8.29 -5.39 16.57
C ALA A 268 -6.87 -5.86 16.27
N VAL A 269 -5.86 -5.36 16.97
CA VAL A 269 -4.46 -5.79 16.87
C VAL A 269 -4.29 -7.25 17.30
N ILE A 270 -4.88 -7.64 18.44
CA ILE A 270 -4.87 -9.04 18.90
C ILE A 270 -5.51 -9.96 17.86
N ASN A 271 -6.65 -9.56 17.29
CA ASN A 271 -7.32 -10.34 16.26
C ASN A 271 -6.47 -10.44 14.96
N ALA A 272 -5.69 -9.41 14.62
CA ALA A 272 -4.76 -9.46 13.51
C ALA A 272 -3.58 -10.42 13.80
N LEU A 273 -3.06 -10.39 15.02
CA LEU A 273 -2.00 -11.31 15.46
C LEU A 273 -2.48 -12.76 15.45
N LEU A 274 -3.69 -13.03 15.93
CA LEU A 274 -4.27 -14.39 15.97
C LEU A 274 -4.46 -15.02 14.58
N LYS A 275 -4.44 -14.24 13.51
CA LYS A 275 -4.41 -14.76 12.13
C LYS A 275 -3.02 -15.22 11.69
N ARG A 276 -1.99 -14.99 12.50
CA ARG A 276 -0.59 -15.36 12.25
C ARG A 276 -0.19 -16.49 13.20
N ASP A 277 -0.72 -17.70 12.93
CA ASP A 277 -0.45 -18.92 13.72
C ASP A 277 1.04 -19.20 13.88
N ASP A 278 1.84 -18.80 12.89
CA ASP A 278 3.29 -18.90 12.88
C ASP A 278 3.98 -18.00 13.92
N LEU A 279 3.29 -16.94 14.38
CA LEU A 279 3.83 -15.98 15.34
C LEU A 279 3.29 -16.17 16.76
N VAL A 280 2.00 -16.53 16.90
CA VAL A 280 1.27 -16.53 18.19
C VAL A 280 2.00 -17.27 19.33
N ASN A 281 2.69 -18.37 19.01
CA ASN A 281 3.34 -19.21 20.02
C ASN A 281 4.86 -18.94 20.17
N ARG A 282 5.39 -17.91 19.53
CA ARG A 282 6.85 -17.67 19.43
C ARG A 282 7.27 -16.27 19.88
N LEU A 283 6.36 -15.50 20.50
CA LEU A 283 6.59 -14.08 20.71
C LEU A 283 6.60 -13.67 22.19
N HIS A 284 7.65 -12.95 22.56
CA HIS A 284 7.60 -11.97 23.64
C HIS A 284 7.35 -10.60 23.00
N LEU A 285 6.08 -10.15 22.98
CA LEU A 285 5.72 -8.85 22.46
C LEU A 285 6.04 -7.76 23.48
N ASP A 286 6.69 -6.72 23.03
CA ASP A 286 6.77 -5.45 23.76
C ASP A 286 5.45 -4.68 23.56
N TRP A 287 4.53 -4.87 24.50
CA TRP A 287 3.21 -4.24 24.44
C TRP A 287 3.26 -2.71 24.58
N ASP A 288 4.33 -2.13 25.12
CA ASP A 288 4.50 -0.68 25.14
C ASP A 288 4.79 -0.18 23.73
N VAL A 289 5.72 -0.82 23.02
CA VAL A 289 5.97 -0.52 21.60
C VAL A 289 4.74 -0.78 20.72
N VAL A 290 4.03 -1.89 20.94
CA VAL A 290 2.78 -2.16 20.20
C VAL A 290 1.78 -1.02 20.38
N ARG A 291 1.60 -0.52 21.60
CA ARG A 291 0.69 0.63 21.86
C ARG A 291 1.14 1.90 21.15
N GLU A 292 2.42 2.18 21.13
CA GLU A 292 2.99 3.34 20.44
C GLU A 292 2.72 3.26 18.93
N VAL A 293 3.01 2.12 18.30
CA VAL A 293 2.76 1.90 16.86
C VAL A 293 1.27 2.05 16.51
N VAL A 294 0.39 1.47 17.32
CA VAL A 294 -1.06 1.55 17.14
C VAL A 294 -1.60 2.98 17.38
N ALA A 295 -0.95 3.75 18.21
CA ALA A 295 -1.32 5.15 18.44
C ALA A 295 -0.81 6.07 17.31
N ALA A 296 0.35 5.77 16.75
CA ALA A 296 0.95 6.54 15.66
C ALA A 296 0.22 6.35 14.33
N GLU A 297 -0.18 5.13 13.99
CA GLU A 297 -0.83 4.77 12.70
C GLU A 297 -0.10 5.38 11.49
N ASP A 298 1.25 5.43 11.55
CA ASP A 298 2.10 6.10 10.58
C ASP A 298 2.42 5.25 9.34
N GLY A 299 1.97 3.99 9.32
CA GLY A 299 2.18 3.05 8.23
C GLY A 299 3.63 2.55 8.11
N LEU A 300 4.47 2.78 9.13
CA LEU A 300 5.85 2.31 9.13
C LEU A 300 5.98 0.97 9.88
N PRO A 301 6.65 -0.05 9.29
CA PRO A 301 6.97 -1.28 10.01
C PRO A 301 7.94 -1.03 11.16
N VAL A 302 7.50 -1.22 12.40
CA VAL A 302 8.28 -1.08 13.63
C VAL A 302 8.54 -2.44 14.25
N GLU A 303 9.78 -2.69 14.68
CA GLU A 303 10.15 -3.90 15.41
C GLU A 303 9.47 -3.92 16.78
N ILE A 304 8.69 -4.97 17.05
CA ILE A 304 7.91 -5.12 18.30
C ILE A 304 8.33 -6.30 19.15
N ALA A 305 9.08 -7.25 18.62
CA ALA A 305 9.61 -8.40 19.34
C ALA A 305 10.68 -9.12 18.54
N VAL A 306 11.49 -9.88 19.26
CA VAL A 306 12.41 -10.87 18.70
C VAL A 306 11.79 -12.26 18.92
N PRO A 307 11.73 -13.14 17.90
CA PRO A 307 11.29 -14.51 18.11
C PRO A 307 12.09 -15.18 19.25
N ASP A 308 11.40 -15.87 20.15
CA ASP A 308 12.05 -16.58 21.24
C ASP A 308 12.89 -17.74 20.68
N SER A 309 14.22 -17.59 20.70
CA SER A 309 15.16 -18.61 20.23
C SER A 309 15.17 -19.87 21.10
N SER A 310 14.56 -19.84 22.30
CA SER A 310 14.54 -20.98 23.22
C SER A 310 13.61 -22.11 22.78
N VAL A 311 12.64 -21.81 21.88
CA VAL A 311 11.66 -22.82 21.39
C VAL A 311 12.17 -23.59 20.14
N ALA A 312 13.20 -23.10 19.47
CA ALA A 312 13.72 -23.72 18.24
C ALA A 312 14.53 -25.03 18.47
N SER A 313 14.77 -25.47 19.71
CA SER A 313 15.63 -26.62 20.03
C SER A 313 14.92 -27.90 20.42
N VAL A 314 13.61 -27.98 20.40
CA VAL A 314 12.86 -29.21 20.65
C VAL A 314 12.48 -29.87 19.32
N ALA A 315 13.46 -30.41 18.61
CA ALA A 315 13.17 -31.43 17.62
C ALA A 315 12.62 -32.66 18.36
N PRO A 316 11.51 -33.28 17.93
CA PRO A 316 11.06 -34.52 18.55
C PRO A 316 12.13 -35.59 18.33
N VAL A 317 12.72 -36.05 19.40
CA VAL A 317 13.51 -37.30 19.40
C VAL A 317 12.47 -38.40 19.18
N LEU A 318 12.36 -38.88 17.95
CA LEU A 318 11.65 -40.13 17.64
C LEU A 318 12.51 -41.26 18.14
N ASN A 319 12.09 -41.91 19.23
CA ASN A 319 12.52 -43.23 19.62
C ASN A 319 11.82 -44.31 18.79
#